data_4b769bf63d85e744e2a5fb994de329fd
#
_entry.id   4b769bf63d85e744e2a5fb994de329fd
#
_cell.length_a   1.000
_cell.length_b   1.000
_cell.length_c   1.000
_cell.angle_alpha   90.00
_cell.angle_beta   90.00
_cell.angle_gamma   90.00
#
_symmetry.space_group_name_H-M   'P 1'
#
loop_
_entity.id
_entity.type
_entity.pdbx_description
1 polymer ?
#
loop_
_entity_poly.entity_id
_entity_poly.type
_entity_poly.pdbx_seq_one_letter_code
_entity_poly.pdbx_strand_id
1 'polypeptide(L)'
;GLNDVPVAGDIFKAFDSEKKARNIAEERLNKKIAQERSSSSAMSLDDLARQIEEGEVQDVNVIIKADVQGSAEAVKASMEKIEVDGVRVNVIRSTAGAITESDIMLASASNAVIYGFNVRPSAMVRKKAEEEGIDIRLHNIIYKALEEMESAMKGMLAPVFEEVVIGQAEVRQTYKVSKVGTIAGCMVTDGCIRKDCGVRLIREGVVIYTCLLYTSPSPRDRSLS
;
A
#
# COMPACT_ATOMS: atom_id res chain seq x y z
N GLY A 1 33.97 24.10 13.45
CA GLY A 1 32.76 23.70 12.72
C GLY A 1 32.06 22.53 13.39
N LEU A 2 30.84 22.28 13.04
CA LEU A 2 30.13 21.08 13.50
C LEU A 2 30.52 19.89 12.61
N ASN A 3 30.62 18.71 13.20
CA ASN A 3 30.97 17.49 12.47
C ASN A 3 29.75 16.91 11.69
N ASP A 4 28.56 17.27 12.14
CA ASP A 4 27.31 16.83 11.54
C ASP A 4 26.31 17.99 11.45
N VAL A 5 25.25 17.82 10.63
CA VAL A 5 24.22 18.84 10.43
C VAL A 5 23.18 18.73 11.54
N PRO A 6 22.94 19.80 12.34
CA PRO A 6 21.91 19.79 13.36
C PRO A 6 20.51 19.81 12.74
N VAL A 7 19.57 19.20 13.44
CA VAL A 7 18.14 19.21 13.08
C VAL A 7 17.46 20.45 13.65
N ALA A 8 16.40 20.92 12.99
CA ALA A 8 15.61 22.06 13.47
C ALA A 8 15.04 21.76 14.87
N GLY A 9 15.34 22.67 15.84
CA GLY A 9 14.95 22.51 17.24
C GLY A 9 16.03 21.90 18.15
N ASP A 10 17.18 21.50 17.62
CA ASP A 10 18.30 21.00 18.43
C ASP A 10 18.84 22.08 19.38
N ILE A 11 19.18 21.67 20.60
CA ILE A 11 19.71 22.56 21.63
C ILE A 11 21.21 22.62 21.56
N PHE A 12 21.75 23.82 21.33
CA PHE A 12 23.17 24.11 21.37
C PHE A 12 23.65 24.35 22.79
N LYS A 13 24.78 23.69 23.17
CA LYS A 13 25.50 23.95 24.41
C LYS A 13 26.96 24.13 24.10
N ALA A 14 27.52 25.24 24.58
CA ALA A 14 28.97 25.50 24.53
C ALA A 14 29.68 24.86 25.74
N PHE A 15 30.88 24.32 25.50
CA PHE A 15 31.72 23.72 26.52
C PHE A 15 33.14 24.26 26.39
N ASP A 16 33.83 24.37 27.52
CA ASP A 16 35.20 24.89 27.60
C ASP A 16 36.26 23.95 26.98
N SER A 17 35.90 22.70 26.73
CA SER A 17 36.79 21.68 26.20
C SER A 17 36.10 20.77 25.22
N GLU A 18 36.69 20.56 24.03
CA GLU A 18 36.22 19.63 23.00
C GLU A 18 36.03 18.21 23.53
N LYS A 19 36.94 17.75 24.38
CA LYS A 19 36.87 16.41 25.00
C LYS A 19 35.61 16.23 25.86
N LYS A 20 35.24 17.26 26.63
CA LYS A 20 33.98 17.23 27.41
C LYS A 20 32.76 17.24 26.52
N ALA A 21 32.75 18.05 25.45
CA ALA A 21 31.66 18.10 24.50
C ALA A 21 31.42 16.74 23.82
N ARG A 22 32.51 16.09 23.36
CA ARG A 22 32.50 14.77 22.73
C ARG A 22 31.95 13.69 23.68
N ASN A 23 32.44 13.60 24.90
CA ASN A 23 31.98 12.59 25.86
C ASN A 23 30.47 12.72 26.17
N ILE A 24 29.99 13.95 26.32
CA ILE A 24 28.56 14.20 26.56
C ILE A 24 27.73 13.87 25.33
N ALA A 25 28.22 14.16 24.13
CA ALA A 25 27.51 13.82 22.87
C ALA A 25 27.42 12.29 22.71
N GLU A 26 28.49 11.56 22.94
CA GLU A 26 28.54 10.09 22.91
C GLU A 26 27.60 9.46 23.96
N GLU A 27 27.58 9.99 25.18
CA GLU A 27 26.68 9.51 26.23
C GLU A 27 25.20 9.70 25.83
N ARG A 28 24.85 10.86 25.25
CA ARG A 28 23.47 11.13 24.77
C ARG A 28 23.11 10.26 23.60
N LEU A 29 24.01 10.08 22.64
CA LEU A 29 23.78 9.19 21.48
C LEU A 29 23.52 7.76 21.96
N ASN A 30 24.36 7.25 22.88
CA ASN A 30 24.19 5.91 23.43
C ASN A 30 22.86 5.76 24.19
N LYS A 31 22.44 6.78 24.95
CA LYS A 31 21.12 6.78 25.61
C LYS A 31 19.97 6.77 24.60
N LYS A 32 20.09 7.56 23.53
CA LYS A 32 19.07 7.60 22.47
C LYS A 32 18.95 6.25 21.76
N ILE A 33 20.07 5.65 21.37
CA ILE A 33 20.11 4.32 20.75
C ILE A 33 19.54 3.24 21.69
N ALA A 34 19.89 3.31 22.99
CA ALA A 34 19.35 2.37 23.98
C ALA A 34 17.83 2.53 24.15
N GLN A 35 17.33 3.76 24.10
CA GLN A 35 15.91 4.06 24.21
C GLN A 35 15.14 3.63 22.95
N GLU A 36 15.69 3.85 21.76
CA GLU A 36 15.13 3.38 20.48
C GLU A 36 15.11 1.84 20.41
N ARG A 37 16.15 1.16 20.89
CA ARG A 37 16.19 -0.31 20.98
C ARG A 37 15.16 -0.85 21.98
N SER A 38 14.94 -0.17 23.09
CA SER A 38 13.94 -0.60 24.08
C SER A 38 12.50 -0.37 23.57
N SER A 39 12.25 0.66 22.80
CA SER A 39 10.94 0.92 22.18
C SER A 39 10.65 -0.02 21.01
N SER A 40 11.66 -0.38 20.21
CA SER A 40 11.49 -1.33 19.09
C SER A 40 11.49 -2.81 19.55
N SER A 41 12.02 -3.12 20.73
CA SER A 41 12.05 -4.49 21.28
C SER A 41 10.80 -4.90 22.06
N ALA A 42 9.90 -3.97 22.30
CA ALA A 42 8.68 -4.19 23.10
C ALA A 42 7.41 -4.26 22.25
N MET A 43 7.47 -4.78 21.02
CA MET A 43 6.27 -5.25 20.35
C MET A 43 5.80 -6.50 21.09
N SER A 44 4.82 -6.34 21.96
CA SER A 44 4.18 -7.41 22.68
C SER A 44 3.41 -8.30 21.68
N LEU A 45 3.31 -9.60 21.98
CA LEU A 45 2.46 -10.51 21.20
C LEU A 45 1.00 -10.03 21.16
N ASP A 46 0.57 -9.27 22.17
CA ASP A 46 -0.74 -8.63 22.22
C ASP A 46 -0.88 -7.47 21.23
N ASP A 47 0.20 -6.72 20.96
CA ASP A 47 0.22 -5.65 19.96
C ASP A 47 0.23 -6.23 18.54
N LEU A 48 0.92 -7.36 18.33
CA LEU A 48 0.85 -8.15 17.09
C LEU A 48 -0.55 -8.72 16.85
N ALA A 49 -1.20 -9.26 17.89
CA ALA A 49 -2.56 -9.77 17.80
C ALA A 49 -3.56 -8.65 17.45
N ARG A 50 -3.42 -7.45 18.05
CA ARG A 50 -4.21 -6.28 17.70
C ARG A 50 -4.00 -5.82 16.26
N GLN A 51 -2.76 -5.80 15.77
CA GLN A 51 -2.47 -5.46 14.37
C GLN A 51 -3.09 -6.46 13.38
N ILE A 52 -3.15 -7.73 13.75
CA ILE A 52 -3.82 -8.78 12.96
C ILE A 52 -5.35 -8.62 13.00
N GLU A 53 -5.92 -8.20 14.13
CA GLU A 53 -7.35 -7.96 14.28
C GLU A 53 -7.83 -6.64 13.59
N GLU A 54 -6.97 -5.62 13.51
CA GLU A 54 -7.26 -4.34 12.85
C GLU A 54 -7.21 -4.40 11.31
N GLY A 55 -6.87 -5.55 10.73
CA GLY A 55 -6.70 -5.77 9.30
C GLY A 55 -5.26 -5.47 8.86
N GLU A 56 -4.79 -6.15 7.82
CA GLU A 56 -3.46 -5.92 7.24
C GLU A 56 -3.34 -4.48 6.72
N VAL A 57 -2.82 -3.58 7.56
CA VAL A 57 -2.38 -2.27 7.10
C VAL A 57 -1.17 -2.50 6.20
N GLN A 58 -1.28 -2.19 4.93
CA GLN A 58 -0.17 -2.28 4.00
C GLN A 58 0.75 -1.07 4.18
N ASP A 59 2.01 -1.30 4.60
CA ASP A 59 3.01 -0.27 4.69
C ASP A 59 3.71 -0.07 3.34
N VAL A 60 3.66 1.17 2.83
CA VAL A 60 4.46 1.58 1.68
C VAL A 60 5.79 2.14 2.17
N ASN A 61 6.85 1.38 1.98
CA ASN A 61 8.18 1.77 2.38
C ASN A 61 8.77 2.81 1.41
N VAL A 62 9.29 3.90 1.95
CA VAL A 62 9.82 5.01 1.16
C VAL A 62 11.20 5.46 1.66
N ILE A 63 12.11 5.73 0.72
CA ILE A 63 13.37 6.40 0.96
C ILE A 63 13.34 7.77 0.31
N ILE A 64 13.58 8.84 1.07
CA ILE A 64 13.54 10.22 0.60
C ILE A 64 14.95 10.77 0.45
N LYS A 65 15.25 11.31 -0.74
CA LYS A 65 16.47 12.06 -1.03
C LYS A 65 16.13 13.45 -1.54
N ALA A 66 16.69 14.48 -0.95
CA ALA A 66 16.47 15.86 -1.36
C ALA A 66 17.78 16.64 -1.53
N ASP A 67 17.71 17.79 -2.16
CA ASP A 67 18.83 18.68 -2.35
C ASP A 67 19.36 19.24 -1.02
N VAL A 68 18.47 19.56 -0.08
CA VAL A 68 18.79 20.08 1.25
C VAL A 68 17.98 19.37 2.33
N GLN A 69 18.50 19.42 3.57
CA GLN A 69 17.90 18.72 4.71
C GLN A 69 16.48 19.21 5.02
N GLY A 70 16.22 20.52 4.95
CA GLY A 70 14.89 21.09 5.17
C GLY A 70 13.85 20.59 4.17
N SER A 71 14.24 20.41 2.89
CA SER A 71 13.36 19.82 1.87
C SER A 71 13.05 18.36 2.19
N ALA A 72 14.07 17.59 2.63
CA ALA A 72 13.89 16.19 3.00
C ALA A 72 12.92 16.03 4.18
N GLU A 73 13.04 16.86 5.20
CA GLU A 73 12.16 16.89 6.37
C GLU A 73 10.73 17.31 6.01
N ALA A 74 10.58 18.34 5.15
CA ALA A 74 9.27 18.80 4.69
C ALA A 74 8.53 17.73 3.88
N VAL A 75 9.23 17.05 2.97
CA VAL A 75 8.66 15.94 2.18
C VAL A 75 8.28 14.78 3.10
N LYS A 76 9.16 14.39 4.02
CA LYS A 76 8.88 13.35 5.02
C LYS A 76 7.62 13.65 5.82
N ALA A 77 7.58 14.83 6.47
CA ALA A 77 6.44 15.23 7.30
C ALA A 77 5.12 15.35 6.51
N SER A 78 5.20 15.63 5.21
CA SER A 78 4.02 15.69 4.35
C SER A 78 3.56 14.31 3.89
N MET A 79 4.49 13.39 3.59
CA MET A 79 4.17 12.01 3.21
C MET A 79 3.60 11.20 4.38
N GLU A 80 4.15 11.38 5.59
CA GLU A 80 3.66 10.71 6.81
C GLU A 80 2.24 11.18 7.23
N LYS A 81 1.75 12.29 6.69
CA LYS A 81 0.38 12.78 6.91
C LYS A 81 -0.64 12.26 5.91
N ILE A 82 -0.20 11.53 4.90
CA ILE A 82 -1.13 10.91 3.95
C ILE A 82 -1.79 9.73 4.64
N GLU A 83 -3.08 9.84 4.87
CA GLU A 83 -3.91 8.77 5.41
C GLU A 83 -4.81 8.25 4.29
N VAL A 84 -4.63 6.99 3.94
CA VAL A 84 -5.51 6.24 3.03
C VAL A 84 -5.92 4.98 3.77
N ASP A 85 -7.22 4.71 3.83
CA ASP A 85 -7.76 3.57 4.58
C ASP A 85 -7.04 2.26 4.20
N GLY A 86 -6.43 1.61 5.20
CA GLY A 86 -5.72 0.34 5.01
C GLY A 86 -4.30 0.43 4.44
N VAL A 87 -3.77 1.62 4.17
CA VAL A 87 -2.40 1.81 3.66
C VAL A 87 -1.71 2.98 4.38
N ARG A 88 -0.47 2.80 4.80
CA ARG A 88 0.32 3.82 5.49
C ARG A 88 1.70 3.98 4.84
N VAL A 89 2.19 5.22 4.80
CA VAL A 89 3.56 5.52 4.34
C VAL A 89 4.55 5.35 5.49
N ASN A 90 5.54 4.49 5.28
CA ASN A 90 6.63 4.27 6.21
C ASN A 90 7.94 4.83 5.63
N VAL A 91 8.43 5.93 6.16
CA VAL A 91 9.68 6.55 5.70
C VAL A 91 10.87 5.91 6.41
N ILE A 92 11.54 4.98 5.72
CA ILE A 92 12.72 4.26 6.26
C ILE A 92 13.90 5.20 6.43
N ARG A 93 14.13 6.07 5.45
CA ARG A 93 15.27 7.00 5.46
C ARG A 93 14.92 8.30 4.76
N SER A 94 15.31 9.42 5.39
CA SER A 94 15.20 10.76 4.80
C SER A 94 16.53 11.49 4.98
N THR A 95 17.21 11.82 3.87
CA THR A 95 18.53 12.46 3.90
C THR A 95 18.74 13.42 2.74
N ALA A 96 19.56 14.45 2.95
CA ALA A 96 20.00 15.34 1.89
C ALA A 96 21.13 14.72 1.07
N GLY A 97 21.20 15.11 -0.21
CA GLY A 97 22.26 14.71 -1.15
C GLY A 97 21.74 13.86 -2.31
N ALA A 98 22.66 13.48 -3.19
CA ALA A 98 22.35 12.66 -4.35
C ALA A 98 21.96 11.23 -3.97
N ILE A 99 21.19 10.59 -4.82
CA ILE A 99 20.84 9.16 -4.68
C ILE A 99 22.11 8.34 -4.94
N THR A 100 22.44 7.43 -4.04
CA THR A 100 23.65 6.59 -4.06
C THR A 100 23.31 5.11 -4.28
N GLU A 101 24.31 4.30 -4.59
CA GLU A 101 24.14 2.85 -4.70
C GLU A 101 23.68 2.21 -3.37
N SER A 102 24.14 2.75 -2.23
CA SER A 102 23.71 2.28 -0.91
C SER A 102 22.21 2.51 -0.67
N ASP A 103 21.65 3.57 -1.24
CA ASP A 103 20.21 3.83 -1.15
C ASP A 103 19.41 2.82 -1.99
N ILE A 104 19.94 2.40 -3.15
CA ILE A 104 19.34 1.34 -3.98
C ILE A 104 19.39 -0.01 -3.26
N MET A 105 20.52 -0.37 -2.66
CA MET A 105 20.65 -1.61 -1.88
C MET A 105 19.68 -1.63 -0.69
N LEU A 106 19.54 -0.49 -0.01
CA LEU A 106 18.57 -0.36 1.08
C LEU A 106 17.13 -0.48 0.57
N ALA A 107 16.81 0.13 -0.57
CA ALA A 107 15.49 0.03 -1.19
C ALA A 107 15.15 -1.42 -1.61
N SER A 108 16.13 -2.13 -2.20
CA SER A 108 16.00 -3.55 -2.56
C SER A 108 15.74 -4.42 -1.33
N ALA A 109 16.52 -4.23 -0.26
CA ALA A 109 16.38 -5.00 0.97
C ALA A 109 15.06 -4.76 1.72
N SER A 110 14.47 -3.57 1.59
CA SER A 110 13.23 -3.16 2.30
C SER A 110 12.01 -3.05 1.41
N ASN A 111 12.09 -3.45 0.14
CA ASN A 111 11.03 -3.29 -0.86
C ASN A 111 10.47 -1.86 -0.87
N ALA A 112 11.37 -0.87 -0.93
CA ALA A 112 11.04 0.53 -0.82
C ALA A 112 11.14 1.27 -2.15
N VAL A 113 10.32 2.31 -2.33
CA VAL A 113 10.39 3.24 -3.46
C VAL A 113 11.28 4.42 -3.08
N ILE A 114 12.12 4.89 -4.01
CA ILE A 114 13.00 6.04 -3.78
C ILE A 114 12.36 7.30 -4.35
N TYR A 115 12.11 8.29 -3.49
CA TYR A 115 11.64 9.61 -3.86
C TYR A 115 12.80 10.61 -3.85
N GLY A 116 13.18 11.09 -5.04
CA GLY A 116 14.17 12.13 -5.23
C GLY A 116 13.51 13.50 -5.39
N PHE A 117 13.69 14.40 -4.42
CA PHE A 117 13.18 15.76 -4.46
C PHE A 117 14.28 16.73 -4.89
N ASN A 118 14.12 17.33 -6.06
CA ASN A 118 15.09 18.27 -6.67
C ASN A 118 16.52 17.68 -6.84
N VAL A 119 16.64 16.35 -6.87
CA VAL A 119 17.90 15.61 -7.10
C VAL A 119 17.77 14.70 -8.31
N ARG A 120 18.91 14.35 -8.92
CA ARG A 120 18.93 13.42 -10.05
C ARG A 120 19.96 12.32 -9.79
N PRO A 121 19.61 11.05 -10.01
CA PRO A 121 20.56 9.94 -9.94
C PRO A 121 21.57 10.05 -11.08
N SER A 122 22.83 9.60 -10.85
CA SER A 122 23.80 9.42 -11.92
C SER A 122 23.35 8.30 -12.86
N ALA A 123 23.94 8.27 -14.08
CA ALA A 123 23.62 7.22 -15.07
C ALA A 123 23.91 5.80 -14.54
N MET A 124 24.96 5.66 -13.73
CA MET A 124 25.38 4.41 -13.09
C MET A 124 24.33 3.94 -12.05
N VAL A 125 23.87 4.87 -11.20
CA VAL A 125 22.85 4.59 -10.18
C VAL A 125 21.51 4.24 -10.81
N ARG A 126 21.13 4.92 -11.91
CA ARG A 126 19.90 4.60 -12.65
C ARG A 126 19.95 3.19 -13.23
N LYS A 127 21.06 2.83 -13.88
CA LYS A 127 21.23 1.49 -14.44
C LYS A 127 21.13 0.42 -13.35
N LYS A 128 21.76 0.65 -12.20
CA LYS A 128 21.68 -0.28 -11.07
C LYS A 128 20.27 -0.40 -10.50
N ALA A 129 19.51 0.70 -10.43
CA ALA A 129 18.12 0.67 -10.01
C ALA A 129 17.24 -0.14 -10.98
N GLU A 130 17.48 -0.02 -12.30
CA GLU A 130 16.81 -0.83 -13.33
C GLU A 130 17.15 -2.32 -13.19
N GLU A 131 18.43 -2.65 -12.94
CA GLU A 131 18.88 -4.03 -12.71
C GLU A 131 18.24 -4.67 -11.45
N GLU A 132 18.09 -3.90 -10.38
CA GLU A 132 17.48 -4.34 -9.12
C GLU A 132 15.94 -4.20 -9.10
N GLY A 133 15.33 -3.62 -10.15
CA GLY A 133 13.90 -3.41 -10.24
C GLY A 133 13.36 -2.35 -9.26
N ILE A 134 14.21 -1.39 -8.83
CA ILE A 134 13.83 -0.34 -7.89
C ILE A 134 13.25 0.87 -8.61
N ASP A 135 12.07 1.29 -8.17
CA ASP A 135 11.40 2.47 -8.71
C ASP A 135 11.97 3.75 -8.10
N ILE A 136 12.42 4.67 -8.95
CA ILE A 136 12.93 5.99 -8.56
C ILE A 136 12.01 7.05 -9.12
N ARG A 137 11.30 7.77 -8.25
CA ARG A 137 10.41 8.88 -8.57
C ARG A 137 11.09 10.21 -8.32
N LEU A 138 11.11 11.08 -9.33
CA LEU A 138 11.81 12.36 -9.28
C LEU A 138 10.81 13.50 -9.33
N HIS A 139 10.81 14.34 -8.31
CA HIS A 139 9.91 15.48 -8.19
C HIS A 139 10.65 16.75 -7.83
N ASN A 140 10.11 17.87 -8.25
CA ASN A 140 10.55 19.23 -7.89
C ASN A 140 9.43 20.03 -7.20
N ILE A 141 8.23 19.46 -7.13
CA ILE A 141 7.04 20.07 -6.51
C ILE A 141 6.49 19.05 -5.51
N ILE A 142 6.38 19.46 -4.24
CA ILE A 142 5.91 18.60 -3.14
C ILE A 142 4.52 18.05 -3.41
N TYR A 143 3.58 18.87 -3.85
CA TYR A 143 2.19 18.48 -4.10
C TYR A 143 2.07 17.36 -5.14
N LYS A 144 2.89 17.38 -6.20
CA LYS A 144 2.91 16.31 -7.20
C LYS A 144 3.43 14.99 -6.64
N ALA A 145 4.42 15.05 -5.75
CA ALA A 145 4.91 13.85 -5.08
C ALA A 145 3.85 13.24 -4.16
N LEU A 146 3.08 14.07 -3.46
CA LEU A 146 1.98 13.63 -2.58
C LEU A 146 0.81 13.04 -3.38
N GLU A 147 0.38 13.71 -4.46
CA GLU A 147 -0.68 13.22 -5.36
C GLU A 147 -0.32 11.85 -5.98
N GLU A 148 0.93 11.68 -6.41
CA GLU A 148 1.39 10.41 -6.97
C GLU A 148 1.41 9.31 -5.90
N MET A 149 1.90 9.60 -4.69
CA MET A 149 1.89 8.67 -3.57
C MET A 149 0.46 8.27 -3.20
N GLU A 150 -0.44 9.24 -3.05
CA GLU A 150 -1.84 9.00 -2.72
C GLU A 150 -2.53 8.14 -3.79
N SER A 151 -2.26 8.41 -5.07
CA SER A 151 -2.78 7.61 -6.18
C SER A 151 -2.23 6.18 -6.18
N ALA A 152 -0.94 6.01 -5.87
CA ALA A 152 -0.32 4.69 -5.75
C ALA A 152 -0.92 3.90 -4.57
N MET A 153 -1.11 4.55 -3.41
CA MET A 153 -1.74 3.93 -2.24
C MET A 153 -3.18 3.51 -2.52
N LYS A 154 -3.98 4.34 -3.19
CA LYS A 154 -5.34 4.00 -3.63
C LYS A 154 -5.36 2.82 -4.61
N GLY A 155 -4.35 2.72 -5.48
CA GLY A 155 -4.18 1.58 -6.39
C GLY A 155 -3.80 0.27 -5.71
N MET A 156 -3.26 0.32 -4.49
CA MET A 156 -2.92 -0.86 -3.69
C MET A 156 -4.11 -1.42 -2.91
N LEU A 157 -5.17 -0.65 -2.75
CA LEU A 157 -6.38 -1.12 -2.07
C LEU A 157 -7.00 -2.29 -2.84
N ALA A 158 -7.48 -3.29 -2.11
CA ALA A 158 -8.24 -4.38 -2.70
C ALA A 158 -9.48 -3.81 -3.39
N PRO A 159 -9.84 -4.28 -4.60
CA PRO A 159 -11.03 -3.79 -5.29
C PRO A 159 -12.26 -4.08 -4.44
N VAL A 160 -13.01 -3.05 -4.11
CA VAL A 160 -14.32 -3.20 -3.47
C VAL A 160 -15.31 -3.64 -4.54
N PHE A 161 -15.77 -4.88 -4.46
CA PHE A 161 -16.77 -5.40 -5.36
C PHE A 161 -18.16 -4.98 -4.88
N GLU A 162 -18.84 -4.17 -5.66
CA GLU A 162 -20.24 -3.85 -5.45
C GLU A 162 -21.09 -4.85 -6.23
N GLU A 163 -22.01 -5.52 -5.55
CA GLU A 163 -22.96 -6.42 -6.19
C GLU A 163 -24.10 -5.62 -6.82
N VAL A 164 -24.15 -5.62 -8.15
CA VAL A 164 -25.22 -4.98 -8.89
C VAL A 164 -26.21 -6.03 -9.40
N VAL A 165 -27.47 -5.89 -9.04
CA VAL A 165 -28.54 -6.74 -9.56
C VAL A 165 -28.79 -6.36 -11.01
N ILE A 166 -28.43 -7.23 -11.96
CA ILE A 166 -28.57 -7.00 -13.41
C ILE A 166 -29.89 -7.52 -13.97
N GLY A 167 -30.62 -8.37 -13.26
CA GLY A 167 -31.90 -8.90 -13.68
C GLY A 167 -32.53 -9.83 -12.67
N GLN A 168 -33.82 -10.10 -12.88
CA GLN A 168 -34.58 -11.02 -12.07
C GLN A 168 -35.26 -12.06 -12.95
N ALA A 169 -35.36 -13.29 -12.44
CA ALA A 169 -36.05 -14.37 -13.11
C ALA A 169 -36.93 -15.17 -12.14
N GLU A 170 -38.04 -15.59 -12.59
CA GLU A 170 -38.98 -16.43 -11.85
C GLU A 170 -38.87 -17.89 -12.33
N VAL A 171 -38.73 -18.81 -11.36
CA VAL A 171 -38.73 -20.25 -11.64
C VAL A 171 -40.16 -20.69 -11.99
N ARG A 172 -40.41 -21.06 -13.25
CA ARG A 172 -41.71 -21.51 -13.74
C ARG A 172 -41.91 -23.01 -13.60
N GLN A 173 -40.87 -23.79 -13.85
CA GLN A 173 -40.95 -25.24 -13.84
C GLN A 173 -39.60 -25.86 -13.47
N THR A 174 -39.63 -26.98 -12.75
CA THR A 174 -38.45 -27.77 -12.42
C THR A 174 -38.50 -29.11 -13.13
N TYR A 175 -37.31 -29.52 -13.66
CA TYR A 175 -37.15 -30.80 -14.36
C TYR A 175 -36.10 -31.64 -13.67
N LYS A 176 -36.40 -32.92 -13.40
CA LYS A 176 -35.40 -33.88 -12.92
C LYS A 176 -34.74 -34.56 -14.10
N VAL A 177 -33.44 -34.38 -14.24
CA VAL A 177 -32.64 -35.00 -15.30
C VAL A 177 -31.64 -35.97 -14.70
N SER A 178 -31.71 -37.24 -15.16
CA SER A 178 -30.73 -38.26 -14.75
C SER A 178 -29.31 -37.82 -15.10
N LYS A 179 -28.38 -37.85 -14.15
CA LYS A 179 -26.98 -37.44 -14.25
C LYS A 179 -26.66 -35.96 -14.01
N VAL A 180 -27.62 -35.03 -14.09
CA VAL A 180 -27.40 -33.59 -13.91
C VAL A 180 -28.05 -33.08 -12.62
N GLY A 181 -29.14 -33.72 -12.19
CA GLY A 181 -29.92 -33.29 -11.03
C GLY A 181 -31.20 -32.54 -11.44
N THR A 182 -31.60 -31.56 -10.64
CA THR A 182 -32.79 -30.78 -10.89
C THR A 182 -32.43 -29.49 -11.66
N ILE A 183 -33.07 -29.30 -12.80
CA ILE A 183 -32.91 -28.11 -13.63
C ILE A 183 -34.14 -27.23 -13.46
N ALA A 184 -33.96 -25.93 -13.29
CA ALA A 184 -35.03 -24.96 -13.19
C ALA A 184 -35.26 -24.26 -14.55
N GLY A 185 -36.47 -24.32 -15.05
CA GLY A 185 -36.91 -23.49 -16.17
C GLY A 185 -37.35 -22.14 -15.64
N CYS A 186 -36.61 -21.09 -15.97
CA CYS A 186 -36.81 -19.75 -15.47
C CYS A 186 -37.30 -18.82 -16.61
N MET A 187 -38.12 -17.85 -16.25
CA MET A 187 -38.53 -16.75 -17.13
C MET A 187 -37.95 -15.46 -16.57
N VAL A 188 -37.21 -14.70 -17.38
CA VAL A 188 -36.69 -13.39 -16.99
C VAL A 188 -37.85 -12.41 -16.85
N THR A 189 -38.01 -11.82 -15.69
CA THR A 189 -39.08 -10.86 -15.37
C THR A 189 -38.60 -9.43 -15.47
N ASP A 190 -37.34 -9.19 -15.19
CA ASP A 190 -36.73 -7.87 -15.27
C ASP A 190 -35.25 -7.96 -15.63
N GLY A 191 -34.73 -6.95 -16.35
CA GLY A 191 -33.32 -6.83 -16.73
C GLY A 191 -32.84 -7.94 -17.69
N CYS A 192 -31.58 -8.35 -17.51
CA CYS A 192 -30.97 -9.38 -18.35
C CYS A 192 -30.16 -10.37 -17.48
N ILE A 193 -30.04 -11.61 -17.99
CA ILE A 193 -29.24 -12.65 -17.34
C ILE A 193 -28.12 -13.04 -18.30
N ARG A 194 -26.90 -13.02 -17.79
CA ARG A 194 -25.68 -13.39 -18.53
C ARG A 194 -25.16 -14.74 -18.05
N LYS A 195 -24.45 -15.42 -18.92
CA LYS A 195 -23.70 -16.63 -18.55
C LYS A 195 -22.64 -16.25 -17.52
N ASP A 196 -22.40 -17.16 -16.58
CA ASP A 196 -21.39 -17.02 -15.51
C ASP A 196 -21.67 -15.88 -14.49
N CYS A 197 -22.89 -15.31 -14.47
CA CYS A 197 -23.29 -14.40 -13.40
C CYS A 197 -23.59 -15.15 -12.09
N GLY A 198 -23.40 -14.47 -10.96
CA GLY A 198 -23.85 -14.95 -9.65
C GLY A 198 -25.39 -14.93 -9.60
N VAL A 199 -25.98 -15.98 -9.05
CA VAL A 199 -27.44 -16.08 -8.88
C VAL A 199 -27.77 -16.40 -7.43
N ARG A 200 -28.73 -15.66 -6.88
CA ARG A 200 -29.30 -15.94 -5.57
C ARG A 200 -30.72 -16.49 -5.73
N LEU A 201 -30.97 -17.70 -5.22
CA LEU A 201 -32.31 -18.26 -5.17
C LEU A 201 -33.04 -17.72 -3.93
N ILE A 202 -34.12 -17.00 -4.16
CA ILE A 202 -34.91 -16.37 -3.11
C ILE A 202 -36.27 -17.13 -3.01
N ARG A 203 -36.66 -17.49 -1.79
CA ARG A 203 -37.97 -18.04 -1.47
C ARG A 203 -38.55 -17.29 -0.27
N GLU A 204 -39.74 -16.77 -0.40
CA GLU A 204 -40.46 -16.00 0.63
C GLU A 204 -39.62 -14.82 1.17
N GLY A 205 -38.82 -14.16 0.28
CA GLY A 205 -37.97 -13.04 0.64
C GLY A 205 -36.61 -13.43 1.29
N VAL A 206 -36.32 -14.73 1.44
CA VAL A 206 -35.06 -15.22 2.03
C VAL A 206 -34.19 -15.85 0.96
N VAL A 207 -32.89 -15.49 0.96
CA VAL A 207 -31.88 -16.14 0.10
C VAL A 207 -31.58 -17.52 0.65
N ILE A 208 -31.99 -18.58 -0.07
CA ILE A 208 -31.78 -19.97 0.33
C ILE A 208 -30.54 -20.61 -0.30
N TYR A 209 -30.07 -20.08 -1.43
CA TYR A 209 -28.90 -20.59 -2.13
C TYR A 209 -28.22 -19.53 -3.00
N THR A 210 -26.91 -19.59 -3.09
CA THR A 210 -26.11 -18.72 -3.97
C THR A 210 -25.21 -19.60 -4.84
N CYS A 211 -25.24 -19.41 -6.15
CA CYS A 211 -24.45 -20.19 -7.11
C CYS A 211 -24.07 -19.36 -8.35
N LEU A 212 -23.24 -19.94 -9.19
CA LEU A 212 -22.98 -19.43 -10.53
C LEU A 212 -23.98 -20.02 -11.51
N LEU A 213 -24.45 -19.22 -12.45
CA LEU A 213 -25.39 -19.65 -13.48
C LEU A 213 -24.65 -20.38 -14.61
N TYR A 214 -24.89 -21.66 -14.74
CA TYR A 214 -24.50 -22.44 -15.92
C TYR A 214 -25.70 -22.52 -16.87
N THR A 215 -25.66 -21.80 -17.99
CA THR A 215 -26.68 -21.90 -19.00
C THR A 215 -26.40 -23.06 -19.94
N SER A 216 -27.30 -24.04 -20.01
CA SER A 216 -27.39 -24.92 -21.17
C SER A 216 -28.01 -24.14 -22.33
N PRO A 217 -27.44 -24.15 -23.56
CA PRO A 217 -28.04 -23.50 -24.69
C PRO A 217 -29.43 -24.08 -24.91
N SER A 218 -30.45 -23.22 -24.92
CA SER A 218 -31.83 -23.62 -25.25
C SER A 218 -31.89 -24.13 -26.71
N PRO A 219 -32.73 -25.11 -27.03
CA PRO A 219 -32.92 -25.55 -28.41
C PRO A 219 -33.31 -24.42 -29.37
N ARG A 220 -33.90 -23.33 -28.86
CA ARG A 220 -34.25 -22.13 -29.62
C ARG A 220 -33.08 -21.21 -29.94
N ASP A 221 -32.00 -21.26 -29.17
CA ASP A 221 -30.83 -20.40 -29.39
C ASP A 221 -29.89 -20.94 -30.51
N ARG A 222 -30.15 -22.16 -31.02
CA ARG A 222 -29.40 -22.77 -32.13
C ARG A 222 -29.85 -22.30 -33.51
N SER A 223 -30.90 -21.49 -33.63
CA SER A 223 -31.48 -21.08 -34.92
C SER A 223 -31.11 -19.66 -35.37
N LEU A 224 -30.16 -18.99 -34.68
CA LEU A 224 -29.67 -17.66 -35.06
C LEU A 224 -28.14 -17.67 -35.15
N SER A 225 -27.58 -18.37 -36.13
CA SER A 225 -26.23 -18.19 -36.63
C SER A 225 -26.22 -18.27 -38.15
#